data_075f0fe9bbd6357b104d406c29550f6e
#
_entry.id   075f0fe9bbd6357b104d406c29550f6e
#
_cell.length_a   1.000
_cell.length_b   1.000
_cell.length_c   1.000
_cell.angle_alpha   90.00
_cell.angle_beta   90.00
_cell.angle_gamma   90.00
#
_symmetry.space_group_name_H-M   'P 1'
#
loop_
_entity.id
_entity.type
_entity.pdbx_description
1 polymer ?
#
loop_
_entity_poly.entity_id
_entity_poly.type
_entity_poly.pdbx_seq_one_letter_code
_entity_poly.pdbx_strand_id
1 'polypeptide(L)'
;PDIFMSLQTGLITTLTTTPIIALSYQWFPAVPFVTDLKAGPLPGAIIITKKKWNKISKEFHAPILKKSAERGQALSNEVVVLEKEAMRVMQENGLTLAPAPDDARAAWLEMVETHMYPEILEQEVPEELYIQVKGILEEFRSKSKE
;
A
#
# COMPACT_ATOMS: atom_id res chain seq x y z
N PRO A 1 15.54 11.02 -3.41
CA PRO A 1 15.93 11.43 -2.07
C PRO A 1 16.20 10.18 -1.25
N ASP A 2 17.29 10.23 -0.51
CA ASP A 2 17.73 9.12 0.31
C ASP A 2 16.96 9.12 1.63
N ILE A 3 15.92 8.31 1.71
CA ILE A 3 15.07 8.18 2.90
C ILE A 3 15.91 7.75 4.10
N PHE A 4 16.83 6.80 3.91
CA PHE A 4 17.67 6.31 4.98
C PHE A 4 18.55 7.41 5.59
N MET A 5 19.22 8.20 4.74
CA MET A 5 20.00 9.35 5.21
C MET A 5 19.12 10.41 5.90
N SER A 6 17.93 10.64 5.38
CA SER A 6 16.99 11.59 6.00
C SER A 6 16.52 11.13 7.38
N LEU A 7 16.32 9.84 7.58
CA LEU A 7 16.02 9.24 8.89
C LEU A 7 17.23 9.34 9.84
N GLN A 8 18.42 9.01 9.36
CA GLN A 8 19.64 9.08 10.20
C GLN A 8 19.99 10.50 10.65
N THR A 9 19.75 11.49 9.79
CA THR A 9 20.02 12.90 10.12
C THR A 9 18.89 13.59 10.88
N GLY A 10 17.75 12.91 11.07
CA GLY A 10 16.58 13.49 11.70
C GLY A 10 15.82 14.50 10.81
N LEU A 11 16.14 14.57 9.53
CA LEU A 11 15.40 15.42 8.57
C LEU A 11 13.94 14.95 8.44
N ILE A 12 13.72 13.63 8.50
CA ILE A 12 12.41 13.02 8.71
C ILE A 12 12.50 12.10 9.93
N THR A 13 11.43 12.03 10.70
CA THR A 13 11.34 11.21 11.92
C THR A 13 10.34 10.08 11.79
N THR A 14 9.53 10.11 10.75
CA THR A 14 8.44 9.16 10.52
C THR A 14 8.25 8.93 9.03
N LEU A 15 7.88 7.73 8.65
CA LEU A 15 7.48 7.40 7.29
C LEU A 15 6.36 6.36 7.31
N THR A 16 5.56 6.36 6.25
CA THR A 16 4.57 5.31 5.99
C THR A 16 5.11 4.40 4.88
N THR A 17 5.15 3.10 5.15
CA THR A 17 5.66 2.11 4.19
C THR A 17 5.11 0.72 4.52
N THR A 18 5.45 -0.28 3.70
CA THR A 18 5.15 -1.67 4.01
C THR A 18 6.33 -2.35 4.72
N PRO A 19 6.11 -3.39 5.52
CA PRO A 19 7.16 -4.16 6.18
C PRO A 19 8.24 -4.67 5.21
N ILE A 20 7.85 -5.18 4.04
CA ILE A 20 8.81 -5.67 3.03
C ILE A 20 9.74 -4.55 2.56
N ILE A 21 9.20 -3.37 2.30
CA ILE A 21 9.99 -2.21 1.86
C ILE A 21 10.94 -1.77 2.97
N ALA A 22 10.43 -1.62 4.19
CA ALA A 22 11.24 -1.22 5.34
C ALA A 22 12.42 -2.19 5.60
N LEU A 23 12.18 -3.50 5.47
CA LEU A 23 13.22 -4.52 5.59
C LEU A 23 14.19 -4.48 4.43
N SER A 24 13.70 -4.44 3.18
CA SER A 24 14.52 -4.51 1.96
C SER A 24 15.49 -3.33 1.83
N TYR A 25 15.05 -2.14 2.24
CA TYR A 25 15.88 -0.93 2.25
C TYR A 25 16.60 -0.70 3.58
N GLN A 26 16.44 -1.61 4.54
CA GLN A 26 17.07 -1.52 5.86
C GLN A 26 16.77 -0.20 6.59
N TRP A 27 15.53 0.27 6.53
CA TRP A 27 15.14 1.51 7.21
C TRP A 27 14.87 1.31 8.70
N PHE A 28 14.47 0.11 9.11
CA PHE A 28 14.08 -0.19 10.49
C PHE A 28 15.16 0.08 11.55
N PRO A 29 16.49 -0.04 11.28
CA PRO A 29 17.48 0.33 12.29
C PRO A 29 17.50 1.83 12.63
N ALA A 30 17.03 2.68 11.70
CA ALA A 30 16.94 4.13 11.93
C ALA A 30 15.60 4.56 12.55
N VAL A 31 14.60 3.68 12.60
CA VAL A 31 13.25 3.92 13.16
C VAL A 31 12.85 2.73 14.02
N PRO A 32 13.24 2.71 15.31
CA PRO A 32 13.12 1.53 16.18
C PRO A 32 11.67 1.19 16.57
N PHE A 33 10.69 1.99 16.18
CA PHE A 33 9.28 1.79 16.50
C PHE A 33 8.43 1.72 15.25
N VAL A 34 7.43 0.84 15.25
CA VAL A 34 6.37 0.78 14.25
C VAL A 34 5.01 0.76 14.94
N THR A 35 4.08 1.54 14.45
CA THR A 35 2.69 1.52 14.95
C THR A 35 1.89 0.55 14.09
N ASP A 36 1.15 -0.38 14.70
CA ASP A 36 0.25 -1.31 14.00
C ASP A 36 -1.07 -0.61 13.64
N LEU A 37 -0.95 0.44 12.84
CA LEU A 37 -2.07 1.15 12.26
C LEU A 37 -2.10 0.87 10.76
N LYS A 38 -3.01 0.00 10.32
CA LYS A 38 -3.20 -0.29 8.90
C LYS A 38 -3.92 0.88 8.23
N ALA A 39 -3.14 1.84 7.75
CA ALA A 39 -3.65 3.07 7.15
C ALA A 39 -4.38 2.82 5.81
N GLY A 40 -3.90 1.88 5.00
CA GLY A 40 -4.53 1.54 3.72
C GLY A 40 -3.71 0.55 2.91
N PRO A 41 -4.28 0.02 1.80
CA PRO A 41 -3.54 -0.83 0.89
C PRO A 41 -2.54 0.00 0.07
N LEU A 42 -1.39 -0.58 -0.24
CA LEU A 42 -0.42 -0.04 -1.20
C LEU A 42 -0.49 -0.89 -2.49
N PRO A 43 -1.33 -0.53 -3.45
CA PRO A 43 -1.46 -1.30 -4.68
C PRO A 43 -0.27 -1.07 -5.60
N GLY A 44 0.20 -2.15 -6.23
CA GLY A 44 1.18 -2.11 -7.30
C GLY A 44 0.54 -2.41 -8.66
N ALA A 45 1.12 -1.90 -9.75
CA ALA A 45 0.68 -2.19 -11.09
C ALA A 45 1.85 -2.43 -12.04
N ILE A 46 1.69 -3.41 -12.94
CA ILE A 46 2.59 -3.57 -14.09
C ILE A 46 1.99 -2.77 -15.24
N ILE A 47 2.73 -1.79 -15.73
CA ILE A 47 2.27 -0.92 -16.80
C ILE A 47 3.13 -1.09 -18.05
N ILE A 48 2.49 -0.98 -19.23
CA ILE A 48 3.14 -0.94 -20.52
C ILE A 48 2.60 0.24 -21.32
N THR A 49 3.48 1.00 -21.98
CA THR A 49 3.02 2.09 -22.81
C THR A 49 2.26 1.58 -24.05
N LYS A 50 1.21 2.29 -24.46
CA LYS A 50 0.41 1.95 -25.63
C LYS A 50 1.25 1.77 -26.90
N LYS A 51 2.31 2.60 -27.05
CA LYS A 51 3.29 2.51 -28.15
C LYS A 51 4.03 1.16 -28.15
N LYS A 52 4.42 0.65 -27.00
CA LYS A 52 5.09 -0.67 -26.88
C LYS A 52 4.10 -1.81 -27.04
N TRP A 53 2.93 -1.70 -26.43
CA TRP A 53 1.86 -2.67 -26.54
C TRP A 53 1.45 -2.92 -28.00
N ASN A 54 1.28 -1.86 -28.80
CA ASN A 54 0.90 -1.95 -30.19
C ASN A 54 1.98 -2.56 -31.11
N LYS A 55 3.23 -2.71 -30.64
CA LYS A 55 4.30 -3.43 -31.35
C LYS A 55 4.27 -4.94 -31.11
N ILE A 56 3.52 -5.40 -30.13
CA ILE A 56 3.34 -6.81 -29.85
C ILE A 56 2.28 -7.33 -30.82
N SER A 57 2.54 -8.48 -31.46
CA SER A 57 1.55 -9.12 -32.32
C SER A 57 0.26 -9.40 -31.55
N LYS A 58 -0.89 -9.12 -32.18
CA LYS A 58 -2.21 -9.20 -31.53
C LYS A 58 -2.50 -10.58 -30.91
N GLU A 59 -1.98 -11.64 -31.48
CA GLU A 59 -2.11 -13.01 -30.98
C GLU A 59 -1.55 -13.21 -29.57
N PHE A 60 -0.56 -12.39 -29.15
CA PHE A 60 0.04 -12.46 -27.82
C PHE A 60 -0.67 -11.57 -26.80
N HIS A 61 -1.57 -10.67 -27.18
CA HIS A 61 -2.22 -9.75 -26.23
C HIS A 61 -3.02 -10.50 -25.17
N ALA A 62 -3.90 -11.40 -25.55
CA ALA A 62 -4.71 -12.18 -24.62
C ALA A 62 -3.86 -13.11 -23.72
N PRO A 63 -2.88 -13.88 -24.26
CA PRO A 63 -1.94 -14.63 -23.43
C PRO A 63 -1.16 -13.79 -22.41
N ILE A 64 -0.67 -12.62 -22.80
CA ILE A 64 0.07 -11.72 -21.89
C ILE A 64 -0.85 -11.25 -20.77
N LEU A 65 -2.05 -10.76 -21.08
CA LEU A 65 -3.00 -10.31 -20.06
C LEU A 65 -3.37 -11.43 -19.09
N LYS A 66 -3.63 -12.62 -19.60
CA LYS A 66 -3.93 -13.80 -18.77
C LYS A 66 -2.78 -14.13 -17.85
N LYS A 67 -1.55 -14.21 -18.36
CA LYS A 67 -0.36 -14.52 -17.56
C LYS A 67 -0.05 -13.42 -16.54
N SER A 68 -0.26 -12.15 -16.89
CA SER A 68 -0.08 -11.03 -15.97
C SER A 68 -1.09 -11.11 -14.82
N ALA A 69 -2.35 -11.44 -15.10
CA ALA A 69 -3.37 -11.61 -14.06
C ALA A 69 -3.04 -12.80 -13.13
N GLU A 70 -2.66 -13.96 -13.70
CA GLU A 70 -2.25 -15.13 -12.92
C GLU A 70 -1.06 -14.81 -12.00
N ARG A 71 -0.05 -14.09 -12.52
CA ARG A 71 1.13 -13.70 -11.75
C ARG A 71 0.81 -12.62 -10.71
N GLY A 72 -0.04 -11.67 -11.05
CA GLY A 72 -0.51 -10.65 -10.10
C GLY A 72 -1.22 -11.29 -8.91
N GLN A 73 -2.11 -12.25 -9.15
CA GLN A 73 -2.80 -12.98 -8.08
C GLN A 73 -1.84 -13.81 -7.23
N ALA A 74 -0.90 -14.52 -7.84
CA ALA A 74 0.12 -15.28 -7.12
C ALA A 74 0.97 -14.37 -6.24
N LEU A 75 1.44 -13.24 -6.78
CA LEU A 75 2.22 -12.25 -6.04
C LEU A 75 1.42 -11.65 -4.87
N SER A 76 0.16 -11.32 -5.09
CA SER A 76 -0.71 -10.79 -4.01
C SER A 76 -0.85 -11.77 -2.85
N ASN A 77 -0.95 -13.06 -3.13
CA ASN A 77 -1.02 -14.09 -2.10
C ASN A 77 0.33 -14.25 -1.36
N GLU A 78 1.44 -14.19 -2.09
CA GLU A 78 2.79 -14.31 -1.54
C GLU A 78 3.17 -13.10 -0.67
N VAL A 79 2.81 -11.90 -1.09
CA VAL A 79 3.07 -10.65 -0.35
C VAL A 79 2.52 -10.71 1.07
N VAL A 80 1.34 -11.27 1.28
CA VAL A 80 0.75 -11.41 2.64
C VAL A 80 1.64 -12.22 3.58
N VAL A 81 2.30 -13.26 3.05
CA VAL A 81 3.23 -14.10 3.83
C VAL A 81 4.54 -13.36 4.07
N LEU A 82 5.07 -12.73 3.02
CA LEU A 82 6.33 -11.96 3.09
C LEU A 82 6.23 -10.75 4.02
N GLU A 83 5.10 -10.07 4.09
CA GLU A 83 4.86 -8.96 5.02
C GLU A 83 4.95 -9.41 6.49
N LYS A 84 4.36 -10.54 6.82
CA LYS A 84 4.43 -11.13 8.16
C LYS A 84 5.85 -11.53 8.51
N GLU A 85 6.55 -12.16 7.58
CA GLU A 85 7.93 -12.58 7.76
C GLU A 85 8.88 -11.37 7.90
N ALA A 86 8.70 -10.35 7.09
CA ALA A 86 9.48 -9.10 7.20
C ALA A 86 9.29 -8.45 8.58
N MET A 87 8.06 -8.38 9.07
CA MET A 87 7.77 -7.85 10.40
C MET A 87 8.45 -8.68 11.49
N ARG A 88 8.37 -10.03 11.42
CA ARG A 88 9.02 -10.93 12.36
C ARG A 88 10.54 -10.70 12.40
N VAL A 89 11.18 -10.67 11.22
CA VAL A 89 12.63 -10.45 11.11
C VAL A 89 13.04 -9.10 11.70
N MET A 90 12.31 -8.04 11.40
CA MET A 90 12.61 -6.71 11.95
C MET A 90 12.46 -6.67 13.49
N GLN A 91 11.41 -7.31 14.03
CA GLN A 91 11.22 -7.40 15.49
C GLN A 91 12.33 -8.19 16.18
N GLU A 92 12.78 -9.29 15.60
CA GLU A 92 13.93 -10.06 16.09
C GLU A 92 15.25 -9.26 16.09
N ASN A 93 15.30 -8.22 15.23
CA ASN A 93 16.44 -7.31 15.11
C ASN A 93 16.20 -5.93 15.77
N GLY A 94 15.30 -5.86 16.74
CA GLY A 94 15.16 -4.70 17.61
C GLY A 94 14.02 -3.72 17.25
N LEU A 95 13.23 -3.99 16.22
CA LEU A 95 12.03 -3.19 15.94
C LEU A 95 10.97 -3.45 17.03
N THR A 96 10.45 -2.41 17.61
CA THR A 96 9.40 -2.49 18.63
C THR A 96 8.04 -2.15 18.02
N LEU A 97 7.08 -3.05 18.17
CA LEU A 97 5.69 -2.79 17.82
C LEU A 97 5.03 -1.95 18.90
N ALA A 98 4.68 -0.71 18.56
CA ALA A 98 3.93 0.18 19.44
C ALA A 98 2.43 0.01 19.16
N PRO A 99 1.61 -0.36 20.14
CA PRO A 99 0.18 -0.50 19.93
C PRO A 99 -0.43 0.87 19.59
N ALA A 100 -1.32 0.89 18.61
CA ALA A 100 -2.17 2.06 18.36
C ALA A 100 -3.24 2.14 19.45
N PRO A 101 -3.59 3.33 19.95
CA PRO A 101 -4.78 3.52 20.80
C PRO A 101 -6.04 2.98 20.11
N ASP A 102 -7.01 2.49 20.89
CA ASP A 102 -8.24 1.87 20.37
C ASP A 102 -9.06 2.80 19.47
N ASP A 103 -9.02 4.09 19.73
CA ASP A 103 -9.68 5.15 18.96
C ASP A 103 -8.83 5.71 17.81
N ALA A 104 -7.55 5.39 17.74
CA ALA A 104 -6.63 5.95 16.73
C ALA A 104 -7.08 5.69 15.29
N ARG A 105 -7.64 4.50 15.02
CA ARG A 105 -8.14 4.17 13.70
C ARG A 105 -9.34 5.03 13.30
N ALA A 106 -10.27 5.26 14.22
CA ALA A 106 -11.45 6.10 13.97
C ALA A 106 -11.04 7.56 13.75
N ALA A 107 -10.17 8.09 14.61
CA ALA A 107 -9.63 9.44 14.47
C ALA A 107 -8.83 9.62 13.16
N TRP A 108 -8.06 8.62 12.77
CA TRP A 108 -7.34 8.63 11.49
C TRP A 108 -8.30 8.68 10.29
N LEU A 109 -9.33 7.84 10.28
CA LEU A 109 -10.33 7.82 9.22
C LEU A 109 -11.08 9.15 9.13
N GLU A 110 -11.50 9.70 10.25
CA GLU A 110 -12.17 11.00 10.31
C GLU A 110 -11.28 12.11 9.74
N MET A 111 -10.00 12.14 10.11
CA MET A 111 -9.04 13.10 9.59
C MET A 111 -8.85 12.97 8.07
N VAL A 112 -8.75 11.74 7.56
CA VAL A 112 -8.63 11.47 6.13
C VAL A 112 -9.89 11.92 5.37
N GLU A 113 -11.07 11.57 5.87
CA GLU A 113 -12.33 11.91 5.22
C GLU A 113 -12.62 13.41 5.24
N THR A 114 -12.25 14.12 6.31
CA THR A 114 -12.58 15.54 6.48
C THR A 114 -11.54 16.47 5.86
N HIS A 115 -10.27 16.08 5.79
CA HIS A 115 -9.18 16.95 5.36
C HIS A 115 -8.48 16.48 4.08
N MET A 116 -8.18 15.19 3.97
CA MET A 116 -7.42 14.71 2.83
C MET A 116 -8.27 14.45 1.59
N TYR A 117 -9.43 13.81 1.73
CA TYR A 117 -10.27 13.50 0.58
C TYR A 117 -10.74 14.74 -0.18
N PRO A 118 -11.21 15.82 0.44
CA PRO A 118 -11.60 17.01 -0.30
C PRO A 118 -10.48 17.58 -1.16
N GLU A 119 -9.25 17.64 -0.62
CA GLU A 119 -8.08 18.15 -1.33
C GLU A 119 -7.66 17.23 -2.50
N ILE A 120 -7.64 15.91 -2.28
CA ILE A 120 -7.27 14.94 -3.31
C ILE A 120 -8.33 14.87 -4.43
N LEU A 121 -9.61 14.92 -4.08
CA LEU A 121 -10.72 14.88 -5.04
C LEU A 121 -10.76 16.12 -5.91
N GLU A 122 -10.38 17.28 -5.39
CA GLU A 122 -10.32 18.50 -6.17
C GLU A 122 -9.18 18.51 -7.20
N GLN A 123 -8.04 17.88 -6.88
CA GLN A 123 -6.81 18.04 -7.65
C GLN A 123 -6.41 16.78 -8.45
N GLU A 124 -6.62 15.58 -7.91
CA GLU A 124 -5.96 14.37 -8.41
C GLU A 124 -6.94 13.27 -8.85
N VAL A 125 -8.10 13.17 -8.24
CA VAL A 125 -9.05 12.06 -8.46
C VAL A 125 -10.41 12.59 -8.90
N PRO A 126 -10.92 12.19 -10.07
CA PRO A 126 -12.29 12.55 -10.47
C PRO A 126 -13.32 12.08 -9.45
N GLU A 127 -14.23 12.96 -9.04
CA GLU A 127 -15.28 12.66 -8.05
C GLU A 127 -16.13 11.44 -8.42
N GLU A 128 -16.43 11.28 -9.72
CA GLU A 128 -17.18 10.12 -10.23
C GLU A 128 -16.47 8.80 -9.92
N LEU A 129 -15.13 8.77 -10.05
CA LEU A 129 -14.33 7.57 -9.74
C LEU A 129 -14.35 7.27 -8.24
N TYR A 130 -14.26 8.30 -7.40
CA TYR A 130 -14.36 8.16 -5.95
C TYR A 130 -15.71 7.57 -5.54
N ILE A 131 -16.81 8.11 -6.06
CA ILE A 131 -18.18 7.64 -5.78
C ILE A 131 -18.33 6.16 -6.21
N GLN A 132 -17.82 5.82 -7.39
CA GLN A 132 -17.85 4.45 -7.90
C GLN A 132 -17.09 3.48 -6.98
N VAL A 133 -15.87 3.82 -6.59
CA VAL A 133 -15.05 2.97 -5.70
C VAL A 133 -15.70 2.84 -4.33
N LYS A 134 -16.26 3.92 -3.78
CA LYS A 134 -16.98 3.92 -2.51
C LYS A 134 -18.18 2.98 -2.55
N GLY A 135 -18.99 3.05 -3.62
CA GLY A 135 -20.13 2.17 -3.82
C GLY A 135 -19.74 0.69 -3.89
N ILE A 136 -18.69 0.35 -4.63
CA ILE A 136 -18.15 -1.04 -4.69
C ILE A 136 -17.70 -1.52 -3.30
N LEU A 137 -17.05 -0.66 -2.54
CA LEU A 137 -16.57 -0.99 -1.20
C LEU A 137 -17.73 -1.22 -0.21
N GLU A 138 -18.77 -0.42 -0.27
CA GLU A 138 -19.98 -0.57 0.54
C GLU A 138 -20.70 -1.88 0.22
N GLU A 139 -20.86 -2.20 -1.06
CA GLU A 139 -21.43 -3.47 -1.52
C GLU A 139 -20.61 -4.67 -1.04
N PHE A 140 -19.28 -4.62 -1.16
CA PHE A 140 -18.40 -5.67 -0.69
C PHE A 140 -18.52 -5.88 0.83
N ARG A 141 -18.55 -4.80 1.60
CA ARG A 141 -18.65 -4.84 3.07
C ARG A 141 -20.02 -5.37 3.55
N SER A 142 -21.09 -5.09 2.81
CA SER A 142 -22.42 -5.60 3.14
C SER A 142 -22.48 -7.12 2.99
N LYS A 143 -21.90 -7.67 1.90
CA LYS A 143 -21.83 -9.10 1.62
C LYS A 143 -20.89 -9.88 2.56
N SER A 144 -19.91 -9.21 3.17
CA SER A 144 -18.95 -9.85 4.09
C SER A 144 -19.45 -9.92 5.54
N LYS A 145 -20.63 -9.40 5.83
CA LYS A 145 -21.26 -9.44 7.17
C LYS A 145 -22.33 -10.52 7.29
N GLU A 146 -22.67 -11.19 6.19
CA GLU A 146 -23.50 -12.40 6.13
C GLU A 146 -22.63 -13.67 6.23
#